data_5f07082e92990ff8aa43ef753fd553d4
#
_entry.id   5f07082e92990ff8aa43ef753fd553d4
#
_cell.length_a   1.000
_cell.length_b   1.000
_cell.length_c   1.000
_cell.angle_alpha   90.00
_cell.angle_beta   90.00
_cell.angle_gamma   90.00
#
_symmetry.space_group_name_H-M   'P 1'
#
loop_
_entity.id
_entity.type
_entity.pdbx_description
1 polymer ?
#
loop_
_entity_poly.entity_id
_entity_poly.type
_entity_poly.pdbx_seq_one_letter_code
_entity_poly.pdbx_strand_id
1 'polypeptide(L)'
;MSLESIFFITQIVAAIAVIVSLFFVSHEVRHNTKALKLATYQSVVDSSMQILQSLYSSNETATFYHRCLFNNEELSGPEKLRWHAVMITLYRHWDNLLYQNRKGSLENEMWLSYDRTMTNYLAYQPWVDWFVANSQLFSTNLQHLLEDKIKNIQSREN
;
A
#
# COMPACT_ATOMS: atom_id res chain seq x y z
N MET A 1 40.17 38.67 -32.73
CA MET A 1 39.30 38.55 -31.55
C MET A 1 40.13 38.89 -30.33
N SER A 2 39.68 39.81 -29.47
CA SER A 2 40.36 40.08 -28.22
C SER A 2 40.24 38.93 -27.24
N LEU A 3 41.19 38.80 -26.33
CA LEU A 3 41.15 37.77 -25.27
C LEU A 3 39.84 37.86 -24.43
N GLU A 4 39.39 39.08 -24.19
CA GLU A 4 38.13 39.41 -23.50
C GLU A 4 36.91 38.88 -24.25
N SER A 5 36.86 38.99 -25.59
CA SER A 5 35.76 38.47 -26.39
C SER A 5 35.67 36.95 -26.34
N ILE A 6 36.83 36.26 -26.35
CA ILE A 6 36.91 34.80 -26.19
C ILE A 6 36.38 34.40 -24.80
N PHE A 7 36.82 35.11 -23.74
CA PHE A 7 36.37 34.84 -22.39
C PHE A 7 34.84 34.94 -22.23
N PHE A 8 34.22 36.02 -22.72
CA PHE A 8 32.76 36.19 -22.68
C PHE A 8 32.01 35.12 -23.47
N ILE A 9 32.49 34.79 -24.65
CA ILE A 9 31.87 33.72 -25.47
C ILE A 9 31.93 32.37 -24.71
N THR A 10 33.04 32.06 -24.10
CA THR A 10 33.20 30.82 -23.32
C THR A 10 32.25 30.75 -22.12
N GLN A 11 32.04 31.87 -21.42
CA GLN A 11 31.09 31.97 -20.32
C GLN A 11 29.64 31.76 -20.80
N ILE A 12 29.26 32.38 -21.94
CA ILE A 12 27.93 32.20 -22.48
C ILE A 12 27.69 30.72 -22.89
N VAL A 13 28.66 30.11 -23.55
CA VAL A 13 28.58 28.69 -23.92
C VAL A 13 28.48 27.80 -22.70
N ALA A 14 29.27 28.06 -21.67
CA ALA A 14 29.20 27.32 -20.41
C ALA A 14 27.82 27.48 -19.72
N ALA A 15 27.26 28.67 -19.68
CA ALA A 15 25.95 28.95 -19.11
C ALA A 15 24.84 28.19 -19.89
N ILE A 16 24.89 28.20 -21.22
CA ILE A 16 23.94 27.46 -22.05
C ILE A 16 24.06 25.96 -21.79
N ALA A 17 25.28 25.43 -21.70
CA ALA A 17 25.50 24.01 -21.43
C ALA A 17 24.93 23.58 -20.07
N VAL A 18 25.05 24.41 -19.03
CA VAL A 18 24.44 24.18 -17.72
C VAL A 18 22.91 24.15 -17.81
N ILE A 19 22.30 25.11 -18.51
CA ILE A 19 20.86 25.16 -18.70
C ILE A 19 20.35 23.92 -19.41
N VAL A 20 21.00 23.51 -20.50
CA VAL A 20 20.65 22.29 -21.24
C VAL A 20 20.77 21.05 -20.34
N SER A 21 21.85 20.95 -19.55
CA SER A 21 22.04 19.85 -18.61
C SER A 21 20.92 19.79 -17.55
N LEU A 22 20.48 20.93 -17.02
CA LEU A 22 19.37 20.99 -16.08
C LEU A 22 18.03 20.54 -16.71
N PHE A 23 17.79 20.85 -17.97
CA PHE A 23 16.61 20.32 -18.69
C PHE A 23 16.68 18.81 -18.83
N PHE A 24 17.83 18.24 -19.19
CA PHE A 24 18.02 16.80 -19.29
C PHE A 24 17.80 16.11 -17.93
N VAL A 25 18.41 16.62 -16.87
CA VAL A 25 18.23 16.08 -15.52
C VAL A 25 16.75 16.16 -15.09
N SER A 26 16.09 17.28 -15.33
CA SER A 26 14.66 17.43 -15.01
C SER A 26 13.80 16.43 -15.77
N HIS A 27 14.08 16.18 -17.05
CA HIS A 27 13.37 15.19 -17.85
C HIS A 27 13.61 13.78 -17.31
N GLU A 28 14.84 13.41 -17.03
CA GLU A 28 15.21 12.10 -16.50
C GLU A 28 14.59 11.82 -15.13
N VAL A 29 14.59 12.81 -14.24
CA VAL A 29 13.92 12.70 -12.92
C VAL A 29 12.42 12.43 -13.08
N ARG A 30 11.74 13.15 -13.99
CA ARG A 30 10.32 12.91 -14.25
C ARG A 30 10.06 11.51 -14.83
N HIS A 31 10.88 11.07 -15.77
CA HIS A 31 10.77 9.75 -16.36
C HIS A 31 11.00 8.65 -15.31
N ASN A 32 12.02 8.80 -14.47
CA ASN A 32 12.34 7.86 -13.41
C ASN A 32 11.23 7.80 -12.33
N THR A 33 10.66 8.96 -11.97
CA THR A 33 9.52 9.01 -11.05
C THR A 33 8.30 8.26 -11.60
N LYS A 34 8.00 8.38 -12.90
CA LYS A 34 6.91 7.65 -13.54
C LYS A 34 7.17 6.14 -13.57
N ALA A 35 8.39 5.72 -13.90
CA ALA A 35 8.79 4.32 -13.87
C ALA A 35 8.69 3.72 -12.46
N LEU A 36 9.10 4.47 -11.43
CA LEU A 36 9.00 4.04 -10.04
C LEU A 36 7.54 3.86 -9.60
N LYS A 37 6.65 4.77 -9.97
CA LYS A 37 5.20 4.63 -9.68
C LYS A 37 4.60 3.39 -10.33
N LEU A 38 4.96 3.11 -11.59
CA LEU A 38 4.52 1.91 -12.29
C LEU A 38 5.05 0.63 -11.63
N ALA A 39 6.30 0.61 -11.22
CA ALA A 39 6.90 -0.51 -10.48
C ALA A 39 6.21 -0.72 -9.12
N THR A 40 5.88 0.37 -8.42
CA THR A 40 5.12 0.33 -7.16
C THR A 40 3.73 -0.27 -7.40
N TYR A 41 3.01 0.19 -8.41
CA TYR A 41 1.71 -0.36 -8.80
C TYR A 41 1.79 -1.88 -9.02
N GLN A 42 2.73 -2.31 -9.86
CA GLN A 42 2.91 -3.74 -10.16
C GLN A 42 3.23 -4.56 -8.91
N SER A 43 4.14 -4.07 -8.06
CA SER A 43 4.50 -4.73 -6.79
C SER A 43 3.31 -4.89 -5.84
N VAL A 44 2.44 -3.89 -5.76
CA VAL A 44 1.22 -3.95 -4.93
C VAL A 44 0.22 -4.95 -5.48
N VAL A 45 0.02 -4.97 -6.80
CA VAL A 45 -0.87 -5.94 -7.45
C VAL A 45 -0.34 -7.37 -7.24
N ASP A 46 0.94 -7.61 -7.48
CA ASP A 46 1.57 -8.92 -7.31
C ASP A 46 1.45 -9.42 -5.86
N SER A 47 1.72 -8.55 -4.89
CA SER A 47 1.55 -8.88 -3.46
C SER A 47 0.10 -9.21 -3.11
N SER A 48 -0.86 -8.46 -3.62
CA SER A 48 -2.29 -8.72 -3.43
C SER A 48 -2.71 -10.05 -4.04
N MET A 49 -2.23 -10.35 -5.24
CA MET A 49 -2.54 -11.62 -5.94
C MET A 49 -1.94 -12.81 -5.21
N GLN A 50 -0.73 -12.70 -4.66
CA GLN A 50 -0.12 -13.76 -3.84
C GLN A 50 -0.94 -14.05 -2.59
N ILE A 51 -1.41 -13.02 -1.89
CA ILE A 51 -2.27 -13.16 -0.73
C ILE A 51 -3.58 -13.86 -1.13
N LEU A 52 -4.27 -13.36 -2.15
CA LEU A 52 -5.51 -13.95 -2.64
C LEU A 52 -5.32 -15.41 -3.06
N GLN A 53 -4.27 -15.70 -3.81
CA GLN A 53 -3.97 -17.05 -4.25
C GLN A 53 -3.79 -18.02 -3.07
N SER A 54 -3.17 -17.57 -1.98
CA SER A 54 -3.05 -18.39 -0.76
C SER A 54 -4.39 -18.73 -0.12
N LEU A 55 -5.41 -17.88 -0.29
CA LEU A 55 -6.75 -18.07 0.28
C LEU A 55 -7.59 -19.10 -0.49
N TYR A 56 -7.39 -19.20 -1.81
CA TYR A 56 -8.19 -20.10 -2.67
C TYR A 56 -7.38 -21.21 -3.35
N SER A 57 -6.16 -21.45 -2.88
CA SER A 57 -5.25 -22.45 -3.48
C SER A 57 -5.79 -23.89 -3.47
N SER A 58 -6.70 -24.20 -2.56
CA SER A 58 -7.38 -25.49 -2.48
C SER A 58 -8.78 -25.34 -1.88
N ASN A 59 -9.61 -26.34 -2.10
CA ASN A 59 -10.95 -26.39 -1.50
C ASN A 59 -10.90 -26.42 0.03
N GLU A 60 -9.91 -27.10 0.59
CA GLU A 60 -9.64 -27.11 2.04
C GLU A 60 -9.36 -25.71 2.58
N THR A 61 -8.51 -24.96 1.89
CA THR A 61 -8.17 -23.60 2.27
C THR A 61 -9.37 -22.67 2.20
N ALA A 62 -10.15 -22.73 1.11
CA ALA A 62 -11.36 -21.95 0.96
C ALA A 62 -12.40 -22.27 2.06
N THR A 63 -12.59 -23.55 2.38
CA THR A 63 -13.48 -24.01 3.46
C THR A 63 -13.01 -23.48 4.82
N PHE A 64 -11.72 -23.55 5.10
CA PHE A 64 -11.14 -23.01 6.32
C PHE A 64 -11.46 -21.51 6.48
N TYR A 65 -11.22 -20.71 5.44
CA TYR A 65 -11.54 -19.27 5.51
C TYR A 65 -13.02 -18.99 5.61
N HIS A 66 -13.86 -19.74 4.92
CA HIS A 66 -15.30 -19.62 5.06
C HIS A 66 -15.75 -19.83 6.50
N ARG A 67 -15.24 -20.86 7.20
CA ARG A 67 -15.52 -21.11 8.61
C ARG A 67 -15.06 -19.94 9.50
N CYS A 68 -13.83 -19.45 9.28
CA CYS A 68 -13.28 -18.32 10.05
C CYS A 68 -14.09 -17.04 9.90
N LEU A 69 -14.72 -16.82 8.73
CA LEU A 69 -15.44 -15.59 8.44
C LEU A 69 -16.93 -15.65 8.84
N PHE A 70 -17.56 -16.83 8.73
CA PHE A 70 -19.03 -16.89 8.76
C PHE A 70 -19.60 -17.83 9.84
N ASN A 71 -18.85 -18.81 10.30
CA ASN A 71 -19.46 -19.87 11.12
C ASN A 71 -19.24 -19.74 12.62
N ASN A 72 -18.47 -18.78 13.10
CA ASN A 72 -18.18 -18.59 14.53
C ASN A 72 -17.78 -19.91 15.28
N GLU A 73 -17.26 -20.89 14.53
CA GLU A 73 -16.84 -22.18 15.09
C GLU A 73 -15.53 -22.02 15.87
N GLU A 74 -15.39 -22.79 16.94
CA GLU A 74 -14.14 -22.78 17.70
C GLU A 74 -13.02 -23.43 16.87
N LEU A 75 -11.98 -22.65 16.56
CA LEU A 75 -10.81 -23.10 15.82
C LEU A 75 -9.89 -23.95 16.72
N SER A 76 -9.35 -25.03 16.18
CA SER A 76 -8.28 -25.82 16.81
C SER A 76 -6.99 -25.00 16.96
N GLY A 77 -6.03 -25.48 17.77
CA GLY A 77 -4.76 -24.79 17.95
C GLY A 77 -4.01 -24.48 16.65
N PRO A 78 -3.81 -25.43 15.73
CA PRO A 78 -3.21 -25.19 14.42
C PRO A 78 -4.03 -24.21 13.56
N GLU A 79 -5.34 -24.27 13.58
CA GLU A 79 -6.22 -23.35 12.85
C GLU A 79 -6.16 -21.92 13.40
N LYS A 80 -6.10 -21.74 14.72
CA LYS A 80 -5.88 -20.44 15.35
C LYS A 80 -4.56 -19.80 14.88
N LEU A 81 -3.49 -20.60 14.83
CA LEU A 81 -2.20 -20.12 14.34
C LEU A 81 -2.27 -19.73 12.86
N ARG A 82 -2.91 -20.55 12.02
CA ARG A 82 -3.10 -20.29 10.59
C ARG A 82 -3.91 -19.00 10.37
N TRP A 83 -5.03 -18.84 11.09
CA TRP A 83 -5.85 -17.62 11.05
C TRP A 83 -5.05 -16.39 11.46
N HIS A 84 -4.31 -16.49 12.57
CA HIS A 84 -3.46 -15.40 13.05
C HIS A 84 -2.42 -14.97 12.01
N ALA A 85 -1.74 -15.92 11.38
CA ALA A 85 -0.73 -15.64 10.33
C ALA A 85 -1.35 -14.93 9.12
N VAL A 86 -2.53 -15.34 8.68
CA VAL A 86 -3.26 -14.71 7.58
C VAL A 86 -3.65 -13.29 7.92
N MET A 87 -4.20 -13.07 9.08
CA MET A 87 -4.62 -11.75 9.53
C MET A 87 -3.43 -10.79 9.66
N ILE A 88 -2.30 -11.24 10.21
CA ILE A 88 -1.05 -10.45 10.20
C ILE A 88 -0.66 -10.07 8.78
N THR A 89 -0.69 -11.02 7.85
CA THR A 89 -0.29 -10.77 6.45
C THR A 89 -1.18 -9.72 5.79
N LEU A 90 -2.49 -9.82 5.94
CA LEU A 90 -3.47 -8.91 5.37
C LEU A 90 -3.35 -7.50 5.97
N TYR A 91 -3.31 -7.39 7.30
CA TYR A 91 -3.16 -6.07 7.94
C TYR A 91 -1.79 -5.44 7.69
N ARG A 92 -0.71 -6.24 7.57
CA ARG A 92 0.60 -5.75 7.14
C ARG A 92 0.58 -5.23 5.72
N HIS A 93 -0.15 -5.90 4.83
CA HIS A 93 -0.33 -5.41 3.47
C HIS A 93 -1.04 -4.06 3.46
N TRP A 94 -2.12 -3.89 4.24
CA TRP A 94 -2.82 -2.61 4.37
C TRP A 94 -1.95 -1.51 5.00
N ASP A 95 -1.15 -1.84 6.00
CA ASP A 95 -0.21 -0.90 6.63
C ASP A 95 0.83 -0.39 5.61
N ASN A 96 1.34 -1.29 4.78
CA ASN A 96 2.24 -0.93 3.68
C ASN A 96 1.57 -0.04 2.63
N LEU A 97 0.34 -0.34 2.23
CA LEU A 97 -0.44 0.48 1.30
C LEU A 97 -0.67 1.89 1.85
N LEU A 98 -1.06 2.00 3.11
CA LEU A 98 -1.23 3.28 3.79
C LEU A 98 0.08 4.07 3.83
N TYR A 99 1.19 3.42 4.16
CA TYR A 99 2.51 4.03 4.15
C TYR A 99 2.89 4.57 2.77
N GLN A 100 2.71 3.76 1.72
CA GLN A 100 3.02 4.15 0.34
C GLN A 100 2.13 5.31 -0.14
N ASN A 101 0.84 5.30 0.20
CA ASN A 101 -0.07 6.41 -0.09
C ASN A 101 0.39 7.70 0.59
N ARG A 102 0.72 7.66 1.88
CA ARG A 102 1.23 8.82 2.62
C ARG A 102 2.56 9.37 2.10
N LYS A 103 3.38 8.53 1.49
CA LYS A 103 4.64 8.92 0.83
C LYS A 103 4.46 9.40 -0.61
N GLY A 104 3.25 9.34 -1.15
CA GLY A 104 2.95 9.74 -2.52
C GLY A 104 3.48 8.77 -3.59
N SER A 105 3.87 7.55 -3.17
CA SER A 105 4.34 6.48 -4.05
C SER A 105 3.20 5.68 -4.66
N LEU A 106 2.05 5.63 -3.99
CA LEU A 106 0.82 4.98 -4.45
C LEU A 106 -0.12 6.00 -5.06
N GLU A 107 -0.69 5.70 -6.22
CA GLU A 107 -1.68 6.57 -6.87
C GLU A 107 -2.98 6.61 -6.05
N ASN A 108 -3.60 7.79 -6.01
CA ASN A 108 -4.78 8.01 -5.18
C ASN A 108 -5.97 7.12 -5.57
N GLU A 109 -6.16 6.85 -6.85
CA GLU A 109 -7.23 5.96 -7.34
C GLU A 109 -7.05 4.54 -6.81
N MET A 110 -5.82 4.04 -6.86
CA MET A 110 -5.47 2.73 -6.33
C MET A 110 -5.69 2.68 -4.80
N TRP A 111 -5.21 3.70 -4.09
CA TRP A 111 -5.47 3.81 -2.65
C TRP A 111 -6.94 3.75 -2.31
N LEU A 112 -7.79 4.53 -2.98
CA LEU A 112 -9.23 4.54 -2.74
C LEU A 112 -9.90 3.18 -3.00
N SER A 113 -9.38 2.40 -3.95
CA SER A 113 -9.85 1.04 -4.20
C SER A 113 -9.55 0.12 -3.02
N TYR A 114 -8.32 0.13 -2.51
CA TYR A 114 -7.95 -0.67 -1.34
C TYR A 114 -8.62 -0.18 -0.06
N ASP A 115 -8.81 1.12 0.09
CA ASP A 115 -9.53 1.73 1.22
C ASP A 115 -10.97 1.23 1.30
N ARG A 116 -11.68 1.15 0.16
CA ARG A 116 -13.01 0.52 0.08
C ARG A 116 -12.98 -0.96 0.43
N THR A 117 -11.98 -1.67 -0.06
CA THR A 117 -11.79 -3.10 0.24
C THR A 117 -11.60 -3.33 1.73
N MET A 118 -10.74 -2.54 2.40
CA MET A 118 -10.58 -2.59 3.86
C MET A 118 -11.91 -2.36 4.58
N THR A 119 -12.67 -1.34 4.16
CA THR A 119 -13.97 -1.04 4.76
C THR A 119 -14.95 -2.21 4.63
N ASN A 120 -14.97 -2.88 3.48
CA ASN A 120 -15.84 -4.05 3.27
C ASN A 120 -15.45 -5.22 4.18
N TYR A 121 -14.16 -5.48 4.38
CA TYR A 121 -13.71 -6.53 5.30
C TYR A 121 -14.02 -6.22 6.76
N LEU A 122 -13.96 -4.95 7.17
CA LEU A 122 -14.30 -4.52 8.53
C LEU A 122 -15.82 -4.61 8.84
N ALA A 123 -16.66 -4.89 7.86
CA ALA A 123 -18.06 -5.26 8.10
C ALA A 123 -18.22 -6.69 8.68
N TYR A 124 -17.16 -7.51 8.66
CA TYR A 124 -17.18 -8.84 9.27
C TYR A 124 -16.58 -8.80 10.67
N GLN A 125 -17.38 -9.15 11.67
CA GLN A 125 -16.99 -9.06 13.09
C GLN A 125 -15.66 -9.79 13.41
N PRO A 126 -15.35 -11.01 12.88
CA PRO A 126 -14.09 -11.68 13.15
C PRO A 126 -12.84 -10.88 12.76
N TRP A 127 -12.95 -10.01 11.74
CA TRP A 127 -11.85 -9.12 11.34
C TRP A 127 -11.64 -8.02 12.37
N VAL A 128 -12.73 -7.40 12.82
CA VAL A 128 -12.70 -6.35 13.85
C VAL A 128 -12.14 -6.90 15.16
N ASP A 129 -12.65 -8.04 15.63
CA ASP A 129 -12.23 -8.65 16.89
C ASP A 129 -10.73 -8.99 16.88
N TRP A 130 -10.27 -9.57 15.76
CA TRP A 130 -8.86 -9.89 15.62
C TRP A 130 -7.99 -8.63 15.62
N PHE A 131 -8.39 -7.58 14.89
CA PHE A 131 -7.65 -6.32 14.88
C PHE A 131 -7.60 -5.67 16.25
N VAL A 132 -8.70 -5.54 16.94
CA VAL A 132 -8.75 -4.95 18.29
C VAL A 132 -7.81 -5.67 19.25
N ALA A 133 -7.78 -7.00 19.20
CA ALA A 133 -6.89 -7.80 20.04
C ALA A 133 -5.40 -7.70 19.68
N ASN A 134 -5.05 -7.25 18.45
CA ASN A 134 -3.68 -7.28 17.92
C ASN A 134 -3.21 -5.96 17.32
N SER A 135 -3.94 -4.85 17.51
CA SER A 135 -3.68 -3.55 16.88
C SER A 135 -2.25 -3.03 17.13
N GLN A 136 -1.69 -3.31 18.31
CA GLN A 136 -0.31 -2.93 18.68
C GLN A 136 0.79 -3.50 17.78
N LEU A 137 0.46 -4.49 16.93
CA LEU A 137 1.39 -5.04 15.95
C LEU A 137 1.60 -4.13 14.73
N PHE A 138 0.81 -3.10 14.56
CA PHE A 138 0.76 -2.27 13.35
C PHE A 138 1.12 -0.81 13.64
N SER A 139 1.35 -0.03 12.57
CA SER A 139 1.66 1.38 12.71
C SER A 139 0.50 2.15 13.36
N THR A 140 0.82 3.18 14.13
CA THR A 140 -0.18 4.09 14.74
C THR A 140 -1.12 4.70 13.68
N ASN A 141 -0.60 4.92 12.47
CA ASN A 141 -1.41 5.45 11.38
C ASN A 141 -2.49 4.47 10.92
N LEU A 142 -2.17 3.17 10.82
CA LEU A 142 -3.14 2.15 10.50
C LEU A 142 -4.14 1.96 11.64
N GLN A 143 -3.66 1.98 12.88
CA GLN A 143 -4.54 1.87 14.05
C GLN A 143 -5.62 2.94 14.02
N HIS A 144 -5.25 4.21 13.91
CA HIS A 144 -6.22 5.32 13.87
C HIS A 144 -7.17 5.21 12.66
N LEU A 145 -6.65 4.89 11.48
CA LEU A 145 -7.50 4.73 10.28
C LEU A 145 -8.57 3.67 10.49
N LEU A 146 -8.20 2.50 11.01
CA LEU A 146 -9.13 1.38 11.18
C LEU A 146 -10.10 1.60 12.34
N GLU A 147 -9.65 2.20 13.45
CA GLU A 147 -10.53 2.60 14.55
C GLU A 147 -11.62 3.58 14.08
N ASP A 148 -11.26 4.57 13.28
CA ASP A 148 -12.23 5.52 12.72
C ASP A 148 -13.21 4.84 11.76
N LYS A 149 -12.73 3.90 10.93
CA LYS A 149 -13.60 3.12 10.04
C LYS A 149 -14.57 2.23 10.82
N ILE A 150 -14.11 1.53 11.84
CA ILE A 150 -14.93 0.67 12.70
C ILE A 150 -16.02 1.50 13.39
N LYS A 151 -15.68 2.65 13.98
CA LYS A 151 -16.66 3.56 14.60
C LYS A 151 -17.72 4.01 13.60
N ASN A 152 -17.29 4.36 12.37
CA ASN A 152 -18.21 4.82 11.32
C ASN A 152 -19.15 3.71 10.83
N ILE A 153 -18.70 2.45 10.79
CA ILE A 153 -19.56 1.30 10.44
C ILE A 153 -20.60 1.09 11.53
N GLN A 154 -20.17 1.01 12.80
CA GLN A 154 -21.06 0.80 13.95
C GLN A 154 -22.09 1.92 14.12
N SER A 155 -21.75 3.17 13.80
CA SER A 155 -22.69 4.30 13.87
C SER A 155 -23.75 4.32 12.78
N ARG A 156 -23.61 3.52 11.72
CA ARG A 156 -24.61 3.39 10.63
C ARG A 156 -25.59 2.25 10.83
N GLU A 157 -25.26 1.33 11.73
CA GLU A 157 -26.11 0.16 12.05
C GLU A 157 -27.04 0.42 13.24
N ASN A 158 -26.82 1.54 13.96
CA ASN A 158 -27.66 2.04 15.05
C ASN A 158 -28.60 3.17 14.58
#